data_ce62e5725dd82fe7b6cec29af9667f4f
#
_entry.id   ce62e5725dd82fe7b6cec29af9667f4f
#
_cell.length_a   1.000
_cell.length_b   1.000
_cell.length_c   1.000
_cell.angle_alpha   90.00
_cell.angle_beta   90.00
_cell.angle_gamma   90.00
#
_symmetry.space_group_name_H-M   'P 1'
#
loop_
_entity.id
_entity.type
_entity.pdbx_description
1 polymer ?
#
loop_
_entity_poly.entity_id
_entity_poly.type
_entity_poly.pdbx_seq_one_letter_code
_entity_poly.pdbx_strand_id
1 'polypeptide(L)'
;MGKGNKKRFAQVKNRHRLLVLIWVLQLVAEALACYGIWELNMLPEKYFIILGAAMAVLAFLTALLLLPVRTGRLQAGMGVFLSVIIFGLSCAASWMVLDARGTIDSVVGQVSSKASAGVYVRAEDRAHDLQDAADYRFGLINGYEMQRFGEAVAAMEETLGTTMSVSYYDGSQALLNAFFGGEVDALIVNSAYVDIFEELDGYEDFRSRVRLIHEEKLNSWSSVLEGMNANKPQKGASITTDPFVIYLSGSDTRNQTLATSRSDVNILVVVNPETKQILLLNTPRDYYIPNPVSSAGTKDKLTHCGIYGIECSMEALAKLYDVEVDYYAQINFTGFETLIDAIGGITVYSEKAFVTNDKYQIVAGENTLNGAQALSFARERKHLSGGDNDRGKNQMKVIQAVIDKMTSGTTLLTNYSDIMASLEGMFATSMPMTEISALMKMQLADMAQWNIESFAVTGYNGSDYTYSAPGTKLYVMYPNDEDVAKAQAMIDTIWADGVITDETVPAN
;
A
#
# COMPACT_ATOMS: atom_id res chain seq x y z
N MET A 1 45.38 -62.24 -5.27
CA MET A 1 44.35 -61.21 -5.76
C MET A 1 45.13 -60.19 -6.61
N GLY A 2 44.93 -60.18 -7.91
CA GLY A 2 45.75 -59.38 -8.84
C GLY A 2 45.46 -57.89 -8.77
N LYS A 3 46.42 -57.02 -9.09
CA LYS A 3 46.37 -55.57 -9.13
C LYS A 3 45.11 -55.01 -9.86
N GLY A 4 44.57 -55.77 -10.84
CA GLY A 4 43.29 -55.39 -11.55
C GLY A 4 42.04 -55.42 -10.73
N ASN A 5 41.88 -56.38 -9.80
CA ASN A 5 40.70 -56.47 -8.91
C ASN A 5 40.69 -55.35 -7.87
N LYS A 6 41.85 -54.93 -7.35
CA LYS A 6 41.92 -53.79 -6.40
C LYS A 6 41.53 -52.45 -7.06
N LYS A 7 41.95 -52.21 -8.32
CA LYS A 7 41.54 -51.00 -9.08
C LYS A 7 40.05 -50.98 -9.37
N ARG A 8 39.44 -52.12 -9.74
CA ARG A 8 37.98 -52.23 -9.98
C ARG A 8 37.17 -52.03 -8.75
N PHE A 9 37.61 -52.55 -7.59
CA PHE A 9 36.98 -52.32 -6.30
C PHE A 9 37.05 -50.85 -5.85
N ALA A 10 38.20 -50.19 -6.06
CA ALA A 10 38.34 -48.77 -5.74
C ALA A 10 37.46 -47.90 -6.62
N GLN A 11 37.30 -48.20 -7.90
CA GLN A 11 36.42 -47.47 -8.83
C GLN A 11 34.93 -47.62 -8.43
N VAL A 12 34.49 -48.83 -8.06
CA VAL A 12 33.10 -49.05 -7.59
C VAL A 12 32.84 -48.29 -6.31
N LYS A 13 33.79 -48.30 -5.37
CA LYS A 13 33.66 -47.57 -4.08
C LYS A 13 33.63 -46.06 -4.28
N ASN A 14 34.46 -45.52 -5.16
CA ASN A 14 34.45 -44.06 -5.43
C ASN A 14 33.19 -43.63 -6.17
N ARG A 15 32.67 -44.41 -7.12
CA ARG A 15 31.41 -44.15 -7.79
C ARG A 15 30.25 -44.16 -6.78
N HIS A 16 30.18 -45.15 -5.91
CA HIS A 16 29.16 -45.25 -4.88
C HIS A 16 29.20 -44.03 -3.94
N ARG A 17 30.38 -43.59 -3.49
CA ARG A 17 30.55 -42.41 -2.66
C ARG A 17 30.02 -41.13 -3.36
N LEU A 18 30.28 -41.00 -4.68
CA LEU A 18 29.75 -39.87 -5.45
C LEU A 18 28.22 -39.90 -5.55
N LEU A 19 27.63 -41.07 -5.78
CA LEU A 19 26.17 -41.22 -5.83
C LEU A 19 25.51 -40.89 -4.49
N VAL A 20 26.11 -41.30 -3.39
CA VAL A 20 25.66 -40.96 -2.02
C VAL A 20 25.76 -39.45 -1.78
N LEU A 21 26.86 -38.82 -2.24
CA LEU A 21 27.03 -37.37 -2.09
C LEU A 21 25.94 -36.59 -2.85
N ILE A 22 25.63 -37.00 -4.09
CA ILE A 22 24.56 -36.40 -4.88
C ILE A 22 23.22 -36.51 -4.17
N TRP A 23 22.89 -37.67 -3.62
CA TRP A 23 21.66 -37.86 -2.86
C TRP A 23 21.61 -37.03 -1.57
N VAL A 24 22.72 -36.93 -0.84
CA VAL A 24 22.80 -36.07 0.37
C VAL A 24 22.61 -34.60 0.03
N LEU A 25 23.21 -34.11 -1.07
CA LEU A 25 23.04 -32.73 -1.54
C LEU A 25 21.56 -32.45 -1.90
N GLN A 26 20.90 -33.40 -2.56
CA GLN A 26 19.47 -33.30 -2.82
C GLN A 26 18.64 -33.15 -1.51
N LEU A 27 18.91 -34.03 -0.53
CA LEU A 27 18.20 -33.97 0.77
C LEU A 27 18.39 -32.64 1.51
N VAL A 28 19.63 -32.11 1.47
CA VAL A 28 19.91 -30.81 2.08
C VAL A 28 19.11 -29.70 1.39
N ALA A 29 19.07 -29.70 0.05
CA ALA A 29 18.28 -28.71 -0.69
C ALA A 29 16.78 -28.84 -0.42
N GLU A 30 16.24 -30.06 -0.38
CA GLU A 30 14.84 -30.32 -0.01
C GLU A 30 14.51 -29.82 1.40
N ALA A 31 15.39 -30.11 2.38
CA ALA A 31 15.22 -29.66 3.76
C ALA A 31 15.25 -28.13 3.89
N LEU A 32 16.15 -27.46 3.16
CA LEU A 32 16.23 -26.01 3.13
C LEU A 32 14.98 -25.40 2.49
N ALA A 33 14.47 -25.97 1.40
CA ALA A 33 13.23 -25.52 0.77
C ALA A 33 12.02 -25.69 1.71
N CYS A 34 11.89 -26.87 2.35
CA CYS A 34 10.83 -27.12 3.34
C CYS A 34 10.91 -26.14 4.52
N TYR A 35 12.13 -25.90 5.04
CA TYR A 35 12.34 -24.97 6.15
C TYR A 35 11.94 -23.53 5.75
N GLY A 36 12.35 -23.07 4.56
CA GLY A 36 11.98 -21.73 4.08
C GLY A 36 10.47 -21.56 3.90
N ILE A 37 9.79 -22.55 3.30
CA ILE A 37 8.33 -22.53 3.15
C ILE A 37 7.62 -22.57 4.52
N TRP A 38 8.13 -23.34 5.47
CA TRP A 38 7.59 -23.39 6.84
C TRP A 38 7.74 -22.05 7.55
N GLU A 39 8.87 -21.39 7.40
CA GLU A 39 9.17 -20.12 8.05
C GLU A 39 8.34 -18.95 7.50
N LEU A 40 8.00 -18.95 6.19
CA LEU A 40 7.04 -18.01 5.62
C LEU A 40 5.63 -18.15 6.19
N ASN A 41 5.31 -19.32 6.72
CA ASN A 41 4.04 -19.66 7.39
C ASN A 41 2.75 -19.29 6.60
N MET A 42 2.83 -19.29 5.28
CA MET A 42 1.69 -18.95 4.38
C MET A 42 0.87 -20.16 3.97
N LEU A 43 1.44 -21.37 4.12
CA LEU A 43 0.81 -22.59 3.63
C LEU A 43 0.03 -23.29 4.78
N PRO A 44 -1.27 -23.66 4.60
CA PRO A 44 -2.00 -24.48 5.55
C PRO A 44 -1.29 -25.79 5.86
N GLU A 45 -1.38 -26.27 7.10
CA GLU A 45 -0.68 -27.46 7.57
C GLU A 45 -0.95 -28.70 6.70
N LYS A 46 -2.20 -28.87 6.23
CA LYS A 46 -2.58 -29.96 5.33
C LYS A 46 -1.74 -30.00 4.05
N TYR A 47 -1.48 -28.85 3.43
CA TYR A 47 -0.69 -28.76 2.20
C TYR A 47 0.81 -28.90 2.50
N PHE A 48 1.27 -28.37 3.65
CA PHE A 48 2.65 -28.55 4.08
C PHE A 48 2.98 -30.02 4.35
N ILE A 49 2.06 -30.78 4.97
CA ILE A 49 2.21 -32.22 5.20
C ILE A 49 2.24 -32.98 3.85
N ILE A 50 1.35 -32.61 2.91
CA ILE A 50 1.33 -33.23 1.57
C ILE A 50 2.65 -32.97 0.83
N LEU A 51 3.15 -31.73 0.88
CA LEU A 51 4.44 -31.36 0.28
C LEU A 51 5.58 -32.16 0.88
N GLY A 52 5.69 -32.22 2.21
CA GLY A 52 6.71 -32.98 2.93
C GLY A 52 6.64 -34.48 2.59
N ALA A 53 5.43 -35.06 2.53
CA ALA A 53 5.23 -36.44 2.10
C ALA A 53 5.68 -36.68 0.65
N ALA A 54 5.35 -35.77 -0.27
CA ALA A 54 5.77 -35.87 -1.66
C ALA A 54 7.31 -35.80 -1.80
N MET A 55 7.97 -34.88 -1.09
CA MET A 55 9.43 -34.78 -1.07
C MET A 55 10.08 -36.03 -0.46
N ALA A 56 9.52 -36.57 0.65
CA ALA A 56 10.01 -37.81 1.22
C ALA A 56 9.89 -39.01 0.26
N VAL A 57 8.80 -39.10 -0.51
CA VAL A 57 8.62 -40.12 -1.55
C VAL A 57 9.67 -39.95 -2.67
N LEU A 58 9.93 -38.73 -3.13
CA LEU A 58 10.95 -38.44 -4.16
C LEU A 58 12.35 -38.75 -3.65
N ALA A 59 12.67 -38.39 -2.40
CA ALA A 59 13.94 -38.75 -1.75
C ALA A 59 14.11 -40.27 -1.63
N PHE A 60 13.03 -40.99 -1.31
CA PHE A 60 13.03 -42.45 -1.23
C PHE A 60 13.25 -43.09 -2.62
N LEU A 61 12.56 -42.61 -3.65
CA LEU A 61 12.72 -43.10 -5.03
C LEU A 61 14.18 -42.92 -5.54
N THR A 62 14.75 -41.73 -5.30
CA THR A 62 16.16 -41.46 -5.66
C THR A 62 17.13 -42.30 -4.83
N ALA A 63 16.82 -42.56 -3.54
CA ALA A 63 17.62 -43.48 -2.72
C ALA A 63 17.68 -44.91 -3.30
N LEU A 64 16.54 -45.45 -3.74
CA LEU A 64 16.48 -46.77 -4.39
C LEU A 64 17.32 -46.84 -5.67
N LEU A 65 17.46 -45.73 -6.38
CA LEU A 65 18.26 -45.67 -7.62
C LEU A 65 19.74 -45.44 -7.36
N LEU A 66 20.11 -44.68 -6.31
CA LEU A 66 21.50 -44.20 -6.10
C LEU A 66 22.25 -44.95 -5.00
N LEU A 67 21.59 -45.42 -3.95
CA LEU A 67 22.26 -45.98 -2.76
C LEU A 67 22.74 -47.45 -2.87
N PRO A 68 22.16 -48.34 -3.73
CA PRO A 68 22.65 -49.69 -3.82
C PRO A 68 24.12 -49.75 -4.28
N VAL A 69 24.98 -50.51 -3.60
CA VAL A 69 26.41 -50.59 -3.87
C VAL A 69 26.74 -51.09 -5.30
N ARG A 70 25.82 -51.87 -5.90
CA ARG A 70 25.98 -52.46 -7.25
C ARG A 70 24.89 -51.92 -8.20
N THR A 71 24.83 -50.61 -8.36
CA THR A 71 23.89 -50.00 -9.33
C THR A 71 24.37 -50.17 -10.78
N GLY A 72 23.46 -50.56 -11.68
CA GLY A 72 23.68 -50.55 -13.13
C GLY A 72 23.99 -49.11 -13.64
N ARG A 73 24.65 -48.98 -14.78
CA ARG A 73 24.95 -47.65 -15.35
C ARG A 73 23.67 -46.87 -15.70
N LEU A 74 22.67 -47.56 -16.26
CA LEU A 74 21.40 -46.95 -16.61
C LEU A 74 20.60 -46.49 -15.35
N GLN A 75 20.52 -47.37 -14.34
CA GLN A 75 19.85 -47.06 -13.06
C GLN A 75 20.49 -45.85 -12.35
N ALA A 76 21.82 -45.82 -12.26
CA ALA A 76 22.53 -44.70 -11.67
C ALA A 76 22.38 -43.41 -12.51
N GLY A 77 22.34 -43.49 -13.84
CA GLY A 77 22.09 -42.38 -14.74
C GLY A 77 20.70 -41.76 -14.51
N MET A 78 19.64 -42.61 -14.41
CA MET A 78 18.29 -42.17 -14.10
C MET A 78 18.22 -41.55 -12.70
N GLY A 79 18.86 -42.15 -11.71
CA GLY A 79 18.88 -41.61 -10.34
C GLY A 79 19.56 -40.25 -10.25
N VAL A 80 20.69 -40.06 -10.91
CA VAL A 80 21.39 -38.76 -10.98
C VAL A 80 20.57 -37.74 -11.71
N PHE A 81 19.96 -38.09 -12.84
CA PHE A 81 19.10 -37.18 -13.59
C PHE A 81 17.92 -36.67 -12.75
N LEU A 82 17.19 -37.59 -12.09
CA LEU A 82 16.08 -37.23 -11.22
C LEU A 82 16.54 -36.40 -10.02
N SER A 83 17.66 -36.79 -9.39
CA SER A 83 18.21 -36.07 -8.24
C SER A 83 18.64 -34.64 -8.60
N VAL A 84 19.21 -34.41 -9.79
CA VAL A 84 19.57 -33.07 -10.27
C VAL A 84 18.34 -32.21 -10.53
N ILE A 85 17.27 -32.78 -11.08
CA ILE A 85 16.01 -32.05 -11.28
C ILE A 85 15.42 -31.62 -9.91
N ILE A 86 15.32 -32.57 -8.98
CA ILE A 86 14.75 -32.28 -7.63
C ILE A 86 15.62 -31.25 -6.90
N PHE A 87 16.95 -31.39 -6.97
CA PHE A 87 17.88 -30.41 -6.40
C PHE A 87 17.66 -29.01 -7.00
N GLY A 88 17.56 -28.92 -8.34
CA GLY A 88 17.31 -27.66 -9.04
C GLY A 88 15.98 -27.01 -8.64
N LEU A 89 14.89 -27.81 -8.57
CA LEU A 89 13.59 -27.32 -8.14
C LEU A 89 13.61 -26.87 -6.67
N SER A 90 14.29 -27.60 -5.78
CA SER A 90 14.43 -27.22 -4.36
C SER A 90 15.26 -25.94 -4.20
N CYS A 91 16.33 -25.77 -4.99
CA CYS A 91 17.10 -24.52 -4.99
C CYS A 91 16.25 -23.34 -5.51
N ALA A 92 15.49 -23.55 -6.58
CA ALA A 92 14.59 -22.53 -7.12
C ALA A 92 13.52 -22.13 -6.09
N ALA A 93 12.91 -23.11 -5.42
CA ALA A 93 11.94 -22.85 -4.34
C ALA A 93 12.59 -22.07 -3.18
N SER A 94 13.80 -22.46 -2.75
CA SER A 94 14.53 -21.74 -1.68
C SER A 94 14.87 -20.30 -2.10
N TRP A 95 15.26 -20.10 -3.35
CA TRP A 95 15.52 -18.76 -3.89
C TRP A 95 14.23 -17.89 -3.89
N MET A 96 13.10 -18.42 -4.36
CA MET A 96 11.82 -17.71 -4.34
C MET A 96 11.39 -17.31 -2.92
N VAL A 97 11.65 -18.18 -1.93
CA VAL A 97 11.36 -17.88 -0.52
C VAL A 97 12.23 -16.73 0.00
N LEU A 98 13.52 -16.71 -0.34
CA LEU A 98 14.45 -15.64 0.07
C LEU A 98 14.11 -14.31 -0.60
N ASP A 99 13.75 -14.36 -1.88
CA ASP A 99 13.31 -13.20 -2.66
C ASP A 99 12.02 -12.60 -2.08
N ALA A 100 11.03 -13.45 -1.82
CA ALA A 100 9.77 -13.02 -1.17
C ALA A 100 10.02 -12.32 0.17
N ARG A 101 10.96 -12.79 1.00
CA ARG A 101 11.31 -12.16 2.29
C ARG A 101 11.89 -10.76 2.10
N GLY A 102 12.87 -10.62 1.23
CA GLY A 102 13.53 -9.33 0.98
C GLY A 102 12.52 -8.27 0.51
N THR A 103 11.59 -8.67 -0.34
CA THR A 103 10.54 -7.79 -0.87
C THR A 103 9.47 -7.45 0.18
N ILE A 104 9.09 -8.41 1.01
CA ILE A 104 8.13 -8.20 2.10
C ILE A 104 8.65 -7.17 3.10
N ASP A 105 9.90 -7.28 3.52
CA ASP A 105 10.54 -6.35 4.45
C ASP A 105 10.59 -4.91 3.87
N SER A 106 10.59 -4.77 2.55
CA SER A 106 10.57 -3.48 1.87
C SER A 106 9.17 -2.85 1.79
N VAL A 107 8.11 -3.65 1.87
CA VAL A 107 6.69 -3.21 1.76
C VAL A 107 6.06 -3.01 3.14
N VAL A 108 6.37 -3.90 4.09
CA VAL A 108 5.84 -3.86 5.47
C VAL A 108 6.71 -2.96 6.34
N GLY A 109 6.12 -1.95 6.95
CA GLY A 109 6.82 -1.06 7.91
C GLY A 109 7.58 0.11 7.27
N GLN A 110 7.59 0.26 5.96
CA GLN A 110 8.15 1.45 5.30
C GLN A 110 7.13 2.58 5.17
N VAL A 111 6.60 3.06 6.26
CA VAL A 111 5.98 4.37 6.27
C VAL A 111 6.81 5.33 7.08
N SER A 112 7.82 5.78 6.46
CA SER A 112 8.24 7.14 6.65
C SER A 112 7.53 7.93 5.55
N SER A 113 6.36 8.49 5.83
CA SER A 113 5.84 9.58 5.02
C SER A 113 6.92 10.65 5.00
N LYS A 114 7.68 10.69 3.92
CA LYS A 114 8.77 11.65 3.74
C LYS A 114 8.14 13.01 3.44
N ALA A 115 7.59 13.65 4.46
CA ALA A 115 7.29 15.06 4.37
C ALA A 115 8.59 15.82 4.15
N SER A 116 8.63 16.70 3.17
CA SER A 116 9.80 17.53 2.88
C SER A 116 9.44 19.02 2.86
N ALA A 117 10.36 19.84 3.36
CA ALA A 117 10.35 21.27 3.13
C ALA A 117 11.00 21.53 1.77
N GLY A 118 10.18 21.81 0.77
CA GLY A 118 10.65 22.18 -0.57
C GLY A 118 10.97 23.67 -0.64
N VAL A 119 12.11 24.01 -1.24
CA VAL A 119 12.48 25.37 -1.60
C VAL A 119 12.11 25.60 -3.06
N TYR A 120 11.12 26.49 -3.28
CA TYR A 120 10.61 26.80 -4.60
C TYR A 120 10.99 28.23 -5.01
N VAL A 121 11.46 28.36 -6.25
CA VAL A 121 11.73 29.65 -6.90
C VAL A 121 10.82 29.80 -8.12
N ARG A 122 10.71 30.99 -8.72
CA ARG A 122 9.99 31.20 -9.97
C ARG A 122 10.61 30.35 -11.08
N ALA A 123 9.82 29.91 -12.05
CA ALA A 123 10.28 29.00 -13.09
C ALA A 123 11.48 29.53 -13.87
N GLU A 124 11.50 30.84 -14.12
CA GLU A 124 12.57 31.58 -14.85
C GLU A 124 13.73 32.06 -13.95
N ASP A 125 13.69 31.73 -12.64
CA ASP A 125 14.72 32.16 -11.70
C ASP A 125 16.10 31.55 -12.04
N ARG A 126 17.15 32.27 -11.72
CA ARG A 126 18.54 31.84 -11.97
C ARG A 126 19.08 30.78 -11.03
N ALA A 127 18.55 30.70 -9.81
CA ALA A 127 19.02 29.75 -8.81
C ALA A 127 18.67 28.30 -9.20
N HIS A 128 19.63 27.40 -9.23
CA HIS A 128 19.45 25.98 -9.55
C HIS A 128 19.52 25.06 -8.33
N ASP A 129 20.11 25.55 -7.26
CA ASP A 129 20.22 24.85 -5.97
C ASP A 129 20.14 25.85 -4.80
N LEU A 130 20.26 25.33 -3.58
CA LEU A 130 20.16 26.13 -2.38
C LEU A 130 21.34 27.13 -2.23
N GLN A 131 22.53 26.80 -2.74
CA GLN A 131 23.72 27.66 -2.68
C GLN A 131 23.54 28.90 -3.55
N ASP A 132 22.93 28.75 -4.73
CA ASP A 132 22.61 29.87 -5.62
C ASP A 132 21.60 30.86 -4.98
N ALA A 133 20.79 30.36 -4.03
CA ALA A 133 19.76 31.12 -3.33
C ALA A 133 20.20 31.62 -1.93
N ALA A 134 21.49 31.56 -1.56
CA ALA A 134 21.97 31.88 -0.23
C ALA A 134 21.59 33.29 0.26
N ASP A 135 21.53 34.25 -0.64
CA ASP A 135 21.18 35.65 -0.34
C ASP A 135 19.69 35.98 -0.56
N TYR A 136 18.83 34.96 -0.83
CA TYR A 136 17.42 35.16 -1.12
C TYR A 136 16.62 35.48 0.16
N ARG A 137 15.50 36.19 -0.03
CA ARG A 137 14.46 36.37 0.99
C ARG A 137 13.49 35.22 0.84
N PHE A 138 13.35 34.43 1.91
CA PHE A 138 12.49 33.26 1.94
C PHE A 138 11.16 33.58 2.60
N GLY A 139 10.07 33.08 2.02
CA GLY A 139 8.74 33.16 2.60
C GLY A 139 8.31 31.82 3.21
N LEU A 140 7.73 31.88 4.39
CA LEU A 140 7.14 30.75 5.10
C LEU A 140 5.71 31.08 5.54
N ILE A 141 4.84 30.03 5.66
CA ILE A 141 3.52 30.18 6.27
C ILE A 141 3.68 30.21 7.79
N ASN A 142 3.12 31.25 8.42
CA ASN A 142 2.99 31.34 9.86
C ASN A 142 1.91 30.35 10.35
N GLY A 143 2.22 29.47 11.31
CA GLY A 143 1.23 28.54 11.84
C GLY A 143 1.79 27.25 12.41
N TYR A 144 1.05 26.18 12.22
CA TYR A 144 1.13 24.95 12.98
C TYR A 144 2.40 24.11 12.74
N GLU A 145 3.08 24.29 11.61
CA GLU A 145 4.32 23.55 11.28
C GLU A 145 5.60 24.31 11.63
N MET A 146 5.50 25.44 12.33
CA MET A 146 6.62 26.34 12.64
C MET A 146 7.83 25.62 13.27
N GLN A 147 7.61 24.69 14.20
CA GLN A 147 8.71 23.97 14.84
C GLN A 147 9.43 23.08 13.83
N ARG A 148 8.71 22.34 13.00
CA ARG A 148 9.28 21.42 11.99
C ARG A 148 10.02 22.20 10.90
N PHE A 149 9.47 23.32 10.47
CA PHE A 149 10.15 24.20 9.53
C PHE A 149 11.35 24.89 10.14
N GLY A 150 11.32 25.23 11.43
CA GLY A 150 12.49 25.76 12.13
C GLY A 150 13.68 24.80 12.12
N GLU A 151 13.43 23.50 12.31
CA GLU A 151 14.46 22.46 12.22
C GLU A 151 14.99 22.31 10.77
N ALA A 152 14.11 22.35 9.77
CA ALA A 152 14.50 22.27 8.38
C ALA A 152 15.30 23.52 7.93
N VAL A 153 14.88 24.72 8.35
CA VAL A 153 15.63 25.97 8.10
C VAL A 153 17.00 25.90 8.73
N ALA A 154 17.12 25.42 9.97
CA ALA A 154 18.42 25.27 10.65
C ALA A 154 19.35 24.30 9.89
N ALA A 155 18.83 23.18 9.36
CA ALA A 155 19.60 22.25 8.52
C ALA A 155 20.04 22.90 7.19
N MET A 156 19.17 23.69 6.57
CA MET A 156 19.51 24.46 5.37
C MET A 156 20.58 25.51 5.66
N GLU A 157 20.52 26.24 6.80
CA GLU A 157 21.53 27.19 7.26
C GLU A 157 22.88 26.54 7.51
N GLU A 158 22.88 25.33 8.09
CA GLU A 158 24.11 24.55 8.25
C GLU A 158 24.73 24.20 6.89
N THR A 159 23.89 23.80 5.92
CA THR A 159 24.34 23.49 4.57
C THR A 159 24.89 24.72 3.84
N LEU A 160 24.29 25.89 4.04
CA LEU A 160 24.70 27.16 3.44
C LEU A 160 25.93 27.78 4.15
N GLY A 161 26.15 27.44 5.44
CA GLY A 161 27.15 28.10 6.29
C GLY A 161 26.81 29.55 6.64
N THR A 162 25.56 29.97 6.45
CA THR A 162 25.05 31.32 6.74
C THR A 162 23.59 31.28 7.17
N THR A 163 23.13 32.34 7.84
CA THR A 163 21.71 32.47 8.23
C THR A 163 20.84 32.89 7.05
N MET A 164 19.62 32.36 7.00
CA MET A 164 18.64 32.64 5.97
C MET A 164 17.74 33.84 6.36
N SER A 165 17.41 34.68 5.38
CA SER A 165 16.44 35.77 5.58
C SER A 165 15.02 35.25 5.41
N VAL A 166 14.33 34.91 6.50
CA VAL A 166 13.00 34.29 6.50
C VAL A 166 11.93 35.29 6.93
N SER A 167 10.87 35.41 6.13
CA SER A 167 9.65 36.18 6.45
C SER A 167 8.44 35.28 6.59
N TYR A 168 7.56 35.54 7.54
CA TYR A 168 6.40 34.72 7.85
C TYR A 168 5.10 35.40 7.40
N TYR A 169 4.19 34.64 6.78
CA TYR A 169 2.93 35.11 6.23
C TYR A 169 1.73 34.37 6.82
N ASP A 170 0.65 35.07 7.09
CA ASP A 170 -0.56 34.51 7.63
C ASP A 170 -1.42 33.86 6.54
N GLY A 171 -1.06 32.62 6.19
CA GLY A 171 -1.75 31.78 5.23
C GLY A 171 -1.17 31.75 3.83
N SER A 172 -1.63 30.78 3.07
CA SER A 172 -1.12 30.45 1.72
C SER A 172 -1.31 31.61 0.72
N GLN A 173 -2.46 32.27 0.73
CA GLN A 173 -2.75 33.38 -0.18
C GLN A 173 -1.81 34.56 0.02
N ALA A 174 -1.54 34.96 1.28
CA ALA A 174 -0.63 36.07 1.60
C ALA A 174 0.81 35.72 1.16
N LEU A 175 1.26 34.49 1.44
CA LEU A 175 2.58 34.02 1.03
C LEU A 175 2.74 34.04 -0.50
N LEU A 176 1.76 33.52 -1.25
CA LEU A 176 1.82 33.48 -2.71
C LEU A 176 1.76 34.88 -3.33
N ASN A 177 0.95 35.77 -2.77
CA ASN A 177 0.91 37.18 -3.18
C ASN A 177 2.30 37.83 -3.02
N ALA A 178 2.94 37.65 -1.87
CA ALA A 178 4.28 38.18 -1.58
C ALA A 178 5.36 37.60 -2.53
N PHE A 179 5.29 36.31 -2.81
CA PHE A 179 6.23 35.65 -3.69
C PHE A 179 6.09 36.10 -5.14
N PHE A 180 4.89 36.09 -5.71
CA PHE A 180 4.69 36.54 -7.10
C PHE A 180 4.74 38.07 -7.23
N GLY A 181 4.53 38.80 -6.12
CA GLY A 181 4.72 40.25 -6.04
C GLY A 181 6.19 40.67 -5.88
N GLY A 182 7.13 39.75 -5.66
CA GLY A 182 8.55 40.02 -5.54
C GLY A 182 8.99 40.54 -4.15
N GLU A 183 8.16 40.38 -3.11
CA GLU A 183 8.53 40.69 -1.72
C GLU A 183 9.50 39.66 -1.17
N VAL A 184 9.33 38.38 -1.55
CA VAL A 184 10.25 37.29 -1.30
C VAL A 184 10.70 36.65 -2.61
N ASP A 185 11.89 36.04 -2.58
CA ASP A 185 12.55 35.50 -3.76
C ASP A 185 12.31 33.98 -3.89
N ALA A 186 12.13 33.31 -2.76
CA ALA A 186 11.85 31.87 -2.67
C ALA A 186 10.79 31.53 -1.62
N LEU A 187 10.14 30.39 -1.78
CA LEU A 187 9.21 29.79 -0.79
C LEU A 187 9.87 28.61 -0.09
N ILE A 188 9.63 28.47 1.20
CA ILE A 188 9.88 27.22 1.92
C ILE A 188 8.51 26.68 2.37
N VAL A 189 8.08 25.58 1.79
CA VAL A 189 6.77 24.98 2.06
C VAL A 189 6.86 23.46 2.09
N ASN A 190 5.98 22.80 2.84
CA ASN A 190 5.81 21.38 2.72
C ASN A 190 5.43 21.06 1.26
N SER A 191 6.20 20.17 0.60
CA SER A 191 6.02 19.86 -0.82
C SER A 191 4.60 19.38 -1.14
N ALA A 192 3.89 18.82 -0.17
CA ALA A 192 2.49 18.42 -0.30
C ALA A 192 1.49 19.60 -0.36
N TYR A 193 1.89 20.81 0.05
CA TYR A 193 1.04 22.01 -0.02
C TYR A 193 0.88 22.56 -1.45
N VAL A 194 1.73 22.16 -2.37
CA VAL A 194 1.62 22.56 -3.78
C VAL A 194 0.23 22.25 -4.34
N ASP A 195 -0.36 21.13 -3.95
CA ASP A 195 -1.72 20.76 -4.36
C ASP A 195 -2.79 21.71 -3.79
N ILE A 196 -2.58 22.24 -2.57
CA ILE A 196 -3.47 23.23 -1.96
C ILE A 196 -3.36 24.57 -2.67
N PHE A 197 -2.14 24.95 -3.08
CA PHE A 197 -1.94 26.22 -3.77
C PHE A 197 -2.67 26.26 -5.13
N GLU A 198 -2.74 25.11 -5.83
CA GLU A 198 -3.51 24.98 -7.07
C GLU A 198 -5.04 24.98 -6.87
N GLU A 199 -5.53 24.90 -5.62
CA GLU A 199 -6.95 25.10 -5.29
C GLU A 199 -7.30 26.58 -5.01
N LEU A 200 -6.29 27.46 -4.92
CA LEU A 200 -6.50 28.87 -4.64
C LEU A 200 -6.73 29.66 -5.94
N ASP A 201 -7.71 30.57 -5.91
CA ASP A 201 -8.04 31.42 -7.04
C ASP A 201 -6.81 32.22 -7.53
N GLY A 202 -6.48 32.08 -8.81
CA GLY A 202 -5.36 32.73 -9.46
C GLY A 202 -4.01 32.02 -9.33
N TYR A 203 -4.01 30.82 -8.76
CA TYR A 203 -2.82 29.98 -8.60
C TYR A 203 -3.01 28.53 -9.11
N GLU A 204 -4.02 28.30 -9.93
CA GLU A 204 -4.37 26.97 -10.49
C GLU A 204 -3.25 26.39 -11.36
N ASP A 205 -2.33 27.23 -11.81
CA ASP A 205 -1.15 26.89 -12.61
C ASP A 205 0.18 26.96 -11.84
N PHE A 206 0.13 26.93 -10.50
CA PHE A 206 1.28 27.15 -9.62
C PHE A 206 2.49 26.31 -10.01
N ARG A 207 2.32 24.99 -10.22
CA ARG A 207 3.42 24.07 -10.60
C ARG A 207 4.17 24.50 -11.87
N SER A 208 3.46 25.08 -12.83
CA SER A 208 4.06 25.52 -14.07
C SER A 208 4.87 26.83 -13.94
N ARG A 209 4.59 27.59 -12.86
CA ARG A 209 5.19 28.91 -12.58
C ARG A 209 6.37 28.84 -11.62
N VAL A 210 6.64 27.66 -11.05
CA VAL A 210 7.70 27.48 -10.04
C VAL A 210 8.62 26.33 -10.39
N ARG A 211 9.78 26.32 -9.76
CA ARG A 211 10.76 25.25 -9.83
C ARG A 211 11.29 24.93 -8.43
N LEU A 212 11.31 23.64 -8.08
CA LEU A 212 11.93 23.13 -6.87
C LEU A 212 13.45 23.14 -7.05
N ILE A 213 14.19 23.72 -6.10
CA ILE A 213 15.66 23.81 -6.13
C ILE A 213 16.32 23.05 -4.97
N HIS A 214 15.58 22.75 -3.89
CA HIS A 214 16.08 21.99 -2.76
C HIS A 214 14.94 21.34 -2.00
N GLU A 215 15.21 20.17 -1.39
CA GLU A 215 14.31 19.52 -0.45
C GLU A 215 15.05 19.13 0.81
N GLU A 216 14.53 19.58 1.96
CA GLU A 216 15.00 19.18 3.28
C GLU A 216 13.94 18.29 3.95
N LYS A 217 14.36 17.24 4.65
CA LYS A 217 13.44 16.37 5.36
C LYS A 217 12.75 17.10 6.50
N LEU A 218 11.43 16.99 6.56
CA LEU A 218 10.65 17.35 7.73
C LEU A 218 10.52 16.12 8.65
N ASN A 219 10.69 16.31 9.94
CA ASN A 219 10.37 15.28 10.90
C ASN A 219 8.90 14.89 10.78
N SER A 220 8.62 13.58 10.77
CA SER A 220 7.26 13.07 10.64
C SER A 220 6.36 13.60 11.77
N TRP A 221 5.07 13.83 11.47
CA TRP A 221 4.03 14.01 12.48
C TRP A 221 3.80 12.74 13.30
N SER A 222 4.39 11.60 12.91
CA SER A 222 4.24 10.33 13.61
C SER A 222 4.55 10.45 15.10
N SER A 223 5.51 11.28 15.52
CA SER A 223 5.79 11.49 16.94
C SER A 223 4.63 12.13 17.72
N VAL A 224 3.82 12.98 17.07
CA VAL A 224 2.61 13.58 17.66
C VAL A 224 1.47 12.55 17.63
N LEU A 225 1.33 11.83 16.53
CA LEU A 225 0.28 10.82 16.34
C LEU A 225 0.61 9.51 17.06
N GLU A 226 1.88 9.11 17.17
CA GLU A 226 2.34 8.00 18.01
C GLU A 226 2.02 8.24 19.48
N GLY A 227 2.12 9.49 19.97
CA GLY A 227 1.65 9.85 21.31
C GLY A 227 0.14 9.64 21.50
N MET A 228 -0.66 9.81 20.44
CA MET A 228 -2.09 9.53 20.44
C MET A 228 -2.38 8.01 20.34
N ASN A 229 -1.53 7.27 19.65
CA ASN A 229 -1.67 5.82 19.44
C ASN A 229 -0.92 4.96 20.48
N ALA A 230 0.06 5.52 21.22
CA ALA A 230 0.88 4.78 22.18
C ALA A 230 0.11 4.14 23.34
N ASN A 231 -1.14 4.52 23.56
CA ASN A 231 -2.04 3.95 24.57
C ASN A 231 -3.09 3.01 23.98
N LYS A 232 -3.07 2.73 22.67
CA LYS A 232 -4.01 1.73 22.12
C LYS A 232 -3.56 0.34 22.57
N PRO A 233 -4.41 -0.44 23.28
CA PRO A 233 -4.07 -1.81 23.62
C PRO A 233 -3.84 -2.58 22.32
N GLN A 234 -2.69 -3.26 22.19
CA GLN A 234 -2.54 -4.27 21.16
C GLN A 234 -3.66 -5.28 21.39
N LYS A 235 -4.59 -5.38 20.46
CA LYS A 235 -5.62 -6.41 20.50
C LYS A 235 -4.89 -7.75 20.52
N GLY A 236 -4.95 -8.47 21.65
CA GLY A 236 -4.50 -9.86 21.75
C GLY A 236 -5.40 -10.82 20.95
N ALA A 237 -6.18 -10.28 20.02
CA ALA A 237 -7.15 -10.95 19.18
C ALA A 237 -6.47 -11.65 18.01
N SER A 238 -6.92 -12.84 17.66
CA SER A 238 -6.49 -13.48 16.42
C SER A 238 -7.08 -12.75 15.23
N ILE A 239 -6.24 -12.24 14.33
CA ILE A 239 -6.64 -11.60 13.07
C ILE A 239 -7.55 -12.49 12.20
N THR A 240 -7.64 -13.79 12.50
CA THR A 240 -8.47 -14.77 11.78
C THR A 240 -9.83 -15.03 12.43
N THR A 241 -10.10 -14.45 13.60
CA THR A 241 -11.36 -14.64 14.35
C THR A 241 -12.03 -13.31 14.67
N ASP A 242 -11.28 -12.30 15.07
CA ASP A 242 -11.84 -11.06 15.54
C ASP A 242 -11.96 -10.02 14.42
N PRO A 243 -13.01 -9.18 14.42
CA PRO A 243 -13.16 -8.10 13.46
C PRO A 243 -12.01 -7.06 13.54
N PHE A 244 -11.65 -6.50 12.41
CA PHE A 244 -10.62 -5.44 12.29
C PHE A 244 -10.95 -4.46 11.15
N VAL A 245 -10.30 -3.30 11.18
CA VAL A 245 -10.48 -2.24 10.18
C VAL A 245 -9.16 -1.90 9.51
N ILE A 246 -9.18 -1.82 8.18
CA ILE A 246 -8.07 -1.34 7.37
C ILE A 246 -8.50 -0.03 6.71
N TYR A 247 -7.70 1.03 6.84
CA TYR A 247 -7.85 2.24 6.04
C TYR A 247 -7.10 2.08 4.71
N LEU A 248 -7.83 2.11 3.59
CA LEU A 248 -7.26 2.17 2.25
C LEU A 248 -7.12 3.63 1.81
N SER A 249 -5.88 4.04 1.55
CA SER A 249 -5.53 5.36 1.03
C SER A 249 -4.98 5.27 -0.38
N GLY A 250 -5.54 6.05 -1.30
CA GLY A 250 -5.02 6.19 -2.65
C GLY A 250 -4.54 7.62 -2.92
N SER A 251 -3.30 7.77 -3.41
CA SER A 251 -2.77 9.05 -3.84
C SER A 251 -2.71 9.16 -5.37
N ASP A 252 -2.90 10.37 -5.90
CA ASP A 252 -2.90 10.62 -7.35
C ASP A 252 -1.49 10.77 -7.95
N THR A 253 -0.46 10.41 -7.19
CA THR A 253 0.92 10.50 -7.64
C THR A 253 1.28 9.34 -8.58
N ARG A 254 2.10 9.65 -9.61
CA ARG A 254 2.64 8.66 -10.57
C ARG A 254 4.13 8.42 -10.35
N ASN A 255 4.61 8.64 -9.14
CA ASN A 255 6.00 8.39 -8.77
C ASN A 255 6.24 6.90 -8.53
N GLN A 256 7.50 6.47 -8.64
CA GLN A 256 7.90 5.11 -8.29
C GLN A 256 8.04 4.91 -6.77
N THR A 257 7.78 5.94 -5.98
CA THR A 257 7.80 5.89 -4.52
C THR A 257 6.62 6.64 -3.96
N LEU A 258 6.06 6.13 -2.86
CA LEU A 258 5.07 6.84 -2.08
C LEU A 258 5.70 8.11 -1.49
N ALA A 259 4.95 9.20 -1.57
CA ALA A 259 5.28 10.46 -0.92
C ALA A 259 4.07 10.94 -0.11
N THR A 260 4.32 11.76 0.89
CA THR A 260 3.24 12.48 1.58
C THR A 260 2.50 13.35 0.56
N SER A 261 1.21 13.12 0.44
CA SER A 261 0.36 13.82 -0.53
C SER A 261 -1.09 13.80 -0.03
N ARG A 262 -1.97 14.46 -0.74
CA ARG A 262 -3.42 14.34 -0.51
C ARG A 262 -3.87 12.89 -0.63
N SER A 263 -4.84 12.50 0.20
CA SER A 263 -5.52 11.21 0.09
C SER A 263 -6.80 11.37 -0.72
N ASP A 264 -6.78 10.94 -1.98
CA ASP A 264 -7.92 11.08 -2.90
C ASP A 264 -8.89 9.90 -2.84
N VAL A 265 -8.46 8.79 -2.28
CA VAL A 265 -9.28 7.61 -1.98
C VAL A 265 -9.22 7.37 -0.49
N ASN A 266 -10.40 7.35 0.15
CA ASN A 266 -10.53 7.17 1.59
C ASN A 266 -11.60 6.13 1.86
N ILE A 267 -11.19 4.87 1.99
CA ILE A 267 -12.10 3.74 2.20
C ILE A 267 -11.69 3.01 3.47
N LEU A 268 -12.65 2.81 4.39
CA LEU A 268 -12.49 1.83 5.47
C LEU A 268 -12.96 0.47 4.98
N VAL A 269 -12.12 -0.53 5.17
CA VAL A 269 -12.44 -1.94 4.95
C VAL A 269 -12.63 -2.58 6.31
N VAL A 270 -13.87 -2.81 6.69
CA VAL A 270 -14.24 -3.46 7.94
C VAL A 270 -14.41 -4.95 7.66
N VAL A 271 -13.62 -5.76 8.33
CA VAL A 271 -13.52 -7.20 8.04
C VAL A 271 -13.92 -8.00 9.28
N ASN A 272 -14.83 -8.93 9.11
CA ASN A 272 -15.08 -9.99 10.10
C ASN A 272 -14.68 -11.34 9.50
N PRO A 273 -13.55 -11.91 9.92
CA PRO A 273 -13.03 -13.16 9.35
C PRO A 273 -13.82 -14.39 9.78
N GLU A 274 -14.55 -14.34 10.89
CA GLU A 274 -15.37 -15.47 11.36
C GLU A 274 -16.65 -15.59 10.51
N THR A 275 -17.36 -14.47 10.29
CA THR A 275 -18.60 -14.45 9.49
C THR A 275 -18.35 -14.29 7.99
N LYS A 276 -17.08 -14.10 7.57
CA LYS A 276 -16.67 -13.88 6.17
C LYS A 276 -17.36 -12.67 5.54
N GLN A 277 -17.43 -11.59 6.28
CA GLN A 277 -18.01 -10.34 5.83
C GLN A 277 -16.97 -9.24 5.68
N ILE A 278 -17.16 -8.43 4.66
CA ILE A 278 -16.38 -7.22 4.40
C ILE A 278 -17.35 -6.08 4.08
N LEU A 279 -17.21 -4.95 4.78
CA LEU A 279 -17.84 -3.69 4.42
C LEU A 279 -16.80 -2.75 3.83
N LEU A 280 -17.04 -2.27 2.62
CA LEU A 280 -16.30 -1.19 2.00
C LEU A 280 -17.03 0.13 2.25
N LEU A 281 -16.47 0.98 3.09
CA LEU A 281 -17.08 2.27 3.46
C LEU A 281 -16.27 3.41 2.84
N ASN A 282 -16.82 4.05 1.80
CA ASN A 282 -16.19 5.18 1.13
C ASN A 282 -16.58 6.51 1.74
N THR A 283 -15.59 7.34 2.07
CA THR A 283 -15.76 8.71 2.55
C THR A 283 -15.26 9.71 1.50
N PRO A 284 -16.09 10.68 1.07
CA PRO A 284 -15.65 11.68 0.10
C PRO A 284 -14.42 12.44 0.56
N ARG A 285 -13.47 12.67 -0.36
CA ARG A 285 -12.19 13.32 -0.05
C ARG A 285 -12.32 14.74 0.50
N ASP A 286 -13.39 15.44 0.11
CA ASP A 286 -13.65 16.83 0.52
C ASP A 286 -14.50 16.94 1.80
N TYR A 287 -14.74 15.84 2.54
CA TYR A 287 -15.45 15.82 3.81
C TYR A 287 -14.82 16.77 4.81
N TYR A 288 -15.62 17.69 5.35
CA TYR A 288 -15.18 18.76 6.25
C TYR A 288 -15.28 18.34 7.71
N ILE A 289 -14.21 17.77 8.21
CA ILE A 289 -14.14 17.13 9.53
C ILE A 289 -12.99 17.70 10.37
N PRO A 290 -12.99 17.54 11.72
CA PRO A 290 -11.88 17.97 12.56
C PRO A 290 -10.57 17.36 12.12
N ASN A 291 -9.53 18.21 11.94
CA ASN A 291 -8.20 17.72 11.61
C ASN A 291 -7.50 17.26 12.92
N PRO A 292 -7.04 15.99 13.01
CA PRO A 292 -6.42 15.44 14.22
C PRO A 292 -5.17 16.16 14.70
N VAL A 293 -4.39 16.79 13.82
CA VAL A 293 -3.20 17.57 14.20
C VAL A 293 -3.55 18.96 14.73
N SER A 294 -4.80 19.39 14.60
CA SER A 294 -5.26 20.66 15.17
C SER A 294 -5.62 20.50 16.64
N SER A 295 -4.82 21.10 17.52
CA SER A 295 -5.10 21.12 18.97
C SER A 295 -6.41 21.85 19.34
N ALA A 296 -6.88 22.74 18.46
CA ALA A 296 -8.14 23.50 18.62
C ALA A 296 -9.37 22.80 17.98
N GLY A 297 -9.18 21.62 17.36
CA GLY A 297 -10.24 20.92 16.64
C GLY A 297 -10.69 21.64 15.36
N THR A 298 -9.82 22.47 14.76
CA THR A 298 -10.12 23.15 13.50
C THR A 298 -10.35 22.12 12.41
N LYS A 299 -11.41 22.33 11.62
CA LYS A 299 -11.79 21.41 10.55
C LYS A 299 -10.93 21.61 9.29
N ASP A 300 -10.83 20.53 8.52
CA ASP A 300 -10.17 20.50 7.24
C ASP A 300 -10.90 19.55 6.28
N LYS A 301 -10.52 19.52 5.01
CA LYS A 301 -10.91 18.45 4.11
C LYS A 301 -10.19 17.16 4.51
N LEU A 302 -10.87 16.04 4.45
CA LEU A 302 -10.26 14.72 4.71
C LEU A 302 -9.02 14.48 3.83
N THR A 303 -9.06 14.87 2.55
CA THR A 303 -7.92 14.74 1.63
C THR A 303 -6.68 15.48 2.12
N HIS A 304 -6.85 16.63 2.81
CA HIS A 304 -5.75 17.41 3.36
C HIS A 304 -5.12 16.74 4.59
N CYS A 305 -5.83 15.87 5.32
CA CYS A 305 -5.23 15.09 6.40
C CYS A 305 -4.04 14.25 5.91
N GLY A 306 -4.08 13.76 4.67
CA GLY A 306 -2.98 13.02 4.04
C GLY A 306 -1.66 13.79 3.94
N ILE A 307 -1.71 15.13 3.91
CA ILE A 307 -0.52 16.00 3.89
C ILE A 307 0.28 15.90 5.20
N TYR A 308 -0.40 15.57 6.29
CA TYR A 308 0.18 15.40 7.63
C TYR A 308 0.59 13.95 7.93
N GLY A 309 0.37 13.05 6.98
CA GLY A 309 0.66 11.63 7.09
C GLY A 309 -0.60 10.78 7.06
N ILE A 310 -0.41 9.48 6.75
CA ILE A 310 -1.53 8.55 6.64
C ILE A 310 -2.27 8.36 7.97
N GLU A 311 -1.53 8.43 9.08
CA GLU A 311 -2.05 8.30 10.43
C GLU A 311 -3.04 9.42 10.77
N CYS A 312 -2.82 10.62 10.22
CA CYS A 312 -3.76 11.73 10.38
C CYS A 312 -5.13 11.42 9.73
N SER A 313 -5.12 10.86 8.52
CA SER A 313 -6.35 10.44 7.84
C SER A 313 -7.04 9.28 8.57
N MET A 314 -6.26 8.30 9.07
CA MET A 314 -6.79 7.20 9.90
C MET A 314 -7.52 7.72 11.13
N GLU A 315 -6.87 8.60 11.90
CA GLU A 315 -7.43 9.16 13.13
C GLU A 315 -8.65 10.04 12.86
N ALA A 316 -8.67 10.77 11.73
CA ALA A 316 -9.83 11.56 11.30
C ALA A 316 -11.04 10.67 11.03
N LEU A 317 -10.85 9.54 10.34
CA LEU A 317 -11.90 8.57 10.06
C LEU A 317 -12.32 7.77 11.30
N ALA A 318 -11.36 7.40 12.16
CA ALA A 318 -11.62 6.74 13.43
C ALA A 318 -12.57 7.57 14.31
N LYS A 319 -12.33 8.90 14.40
CA LYS A 319 -13.19 9.83 15.12
C LYS A 319 -14.54 10.05 14.45
N LEU A 320 -14.58 10.09 13.11
CA LEU A 320 -15.83 10.28 12.37
C LEU A 320 -16.80 9.13 12.58
N TYR A 321 -16.29 7.90 12.58
CA TYR A 321 -17.12 6.70 12.67
C TYR A 321 -17.15 6.05 14.06
N ASP A 322 -16.46 6.65 15.04
CA ASP A 322 -16.32 6.12 16.41
C ASP A 322 -15.84 4.66 16.41
N VAL A 323 -14.80 4.37 15.60
CA VAL A 323 -14.24 3.04 15.42
C VAL A 323 -12.71 3.08 15.51
N GLU A 324 -12.10 2.04 16.05
CA GLU A 324 -10.65 1.87 15.98
C GLU A 324 -10.26 1.40 14.57
N VAL A 325 -9.31 2.10 13.94
CA VAL A 325 -8.70 1.68 12.68
C VAL A 325 -7.38 0.97 13.01
N ASP A 326 -7.32 -0.33 12.75
CA ASP A 326 -6.20 -1.20 13.16
C ASP A 326 -4.99 -1.05 12.24
N TYR A 327 -5.25 -0.98 10.93
CA TYR A 327 -4.21 -0.97 9.90
C TYR A 327 -4.49 0.06 8.82
N TYR A 328 -3.46 0.36 8.05
CA TYR A 328 -3.62 1.04 6.77
C TYR A 328 -2.99 0.25 5.63
N ALA A 329 -3.44 0.54 4.42
CA ALA A 329 -2.79 0.21 3.16
C ALA A 329 -2.84 1.43 2.26
N GLN A 330 -1.68 1.87 1.79
CA GLN A 330 -1.54 3.03 0.91
C GLN A 330 -0.97 2.60 -0.44
N ILE A 331 -1.55 3.12 -1.52
CA ILE A 331 -1.10 2.84 -2.88
C ILE A 331 -1.17 4.10 -3.73
N ASN A 332 -0.20 4.29 -4.64
CA ASN A 332 -0.28 5.34 -5.65
C ASN A 332 -0.81 4.79 -6.98
N PHE A 333 -1.06 5.66 -7.95
CA PHE A 333 -1.61 5.27 -9.25
C PHE A 333 -0.76 4.26 -10.00
N THR A 334 0.56 4.41 -10.00
CA THR A 334 1.46 3.46 -10.67
C THR A 334 1.42 2.10 -9.99
N GLY A 335 1.45 2.04 -8.66
CA GLY A 335 1.31 0.81 -7.89
C GLY A 335 -0.04 0.13 -8.12
N PHE A 336 -1.12 0.92 -8.19
CA PHE A 336 -2.45 0.39 -8.47
C PHE A 336 -2.55 -0.26 -9.86
N GLU A 337 -2.06 0.42 -10.93
CA GLU A 337 -2.02 -0.16 -12.27
C GLU A 337 -1.20 -1.46 -12.27
N THR A 338 -0.04 -1.44 -11.62
CA THR A 338 0.88 -2.58 -11.54
C THR A 338 0.27 -3.77 -10.78
N LEU A 339 -0.43 -3.52 -9.66
CA LEU A 339 -1.14 -4.55 -8.90
C LEU A 339 -2.18 -5.26 -9.76
N ILE A 340 -3.03 -4.50 -10.45
CA ILE A 340 -4.09 -5.05 -11.30
C ILE A 340 -3.50 -5.90 -12.43
N ASP A 341 -2.41 -5.45 -13.06
CA ASP A 341 -1.75 -6.20 -14.12
C ASP A 341 -1.08 -7.48 -13.59
N ALA A 342 -0.44 -7.42 -12.41
CA ALA A 342 0.21 -8.56 -11.77
C ALA A 342 -0.79 -9.67 -11.39
N ILE A 343 -2.02 -9.32 -10.98
CA ILE A 343 -3.09 -10.31 -10.72
C ILE A 343 -3.82 -10.79 -11.98
N GLY A 344 -3.40 -10.32 -13.17
CA GLY A 344 -3.98 -10.71 -14.45
C GLY A 344 -5.28 -10.00 -14.80
N GLY A 345 -5.47 -8.76 -14.34
CA GLY A 345 -6.67 -7.96 -14.56
C GLY A 345 -7.84 -8.32 -13.64
N ILE A 346 -8.85 -7.46 -13.65
CA ILE A 346 -10.08 -7.61 -12.84
C ILE A 346 -11.33 -7.55 -13.73
N THR A 347 -12.44 -8.06 -13.22
CA THR A 347 -13.76 -7.91 -13.87
C THR A 347 -14.67 -7.07 -12.99
N VAL A 348 -15.18 -5.95 -13.51
CA VAL A 348 -16.11 -5.06 -12.81
C VAL A 348 -17.44 -4.97 -13.54
N TYR A 349 -18.53 -4.83 -12.80
CA TYR A 349 -19.86 -4.58 -13.36
C TYR A 349 -20.13 -3.08 -13.43
N SER A 350 -20.57 -2.61 -14.59
CA SER A 350 -21.03 -1.23 -14.80
C SER A 350 -22.51 -1.21 -15.16
N GLU A 351 -23.31 -0.41 -14.46
CA GLU A 351 -24.75 -0.24 -14.77
C GLU A 351 -24.97 0.51 -16.08
N LYS A 352 -23.98 1.32 -16.50
CA LYS A 352 -24.09 2.22 -17.66
C LYS A 352 -22.88 2.05 -18.57
N ALA A 353 -23.13 2.25 -19.87
CA ALA A 353 -22.03 2.42 -20.82
C ALA A 353 -21.56 3.88 -20.83
N PHE A 354 -20.24 4.09 -20.81
CA PHE A 354 -19.61 5.42 -20.93
C PHE A 354 -18.20 5.32 -21.49
N VAL A 355 -17.63 6.46 -21.85
CA VAL A 355 -16.22 6.56 -22.26
C VAL A 355 -15.49 7.33 -21.19
N THR A 356 -14.41 6.78 -20.65
CA THR A 356 -13.62 7.43 -19.63
C THR A 356 -12.86 8.65 -20.17
N ASN A 357 -12.34 9.51 -19.28
CA ASN A 357 -11.48 10.64 -19.67
C ASN A 357 -10.28 10.19 -20.51
N ASP A 358 -9.71 9.02 -20.21
CA ASP A 358 -8.57 8.43 -20.93
C ASP A 358 -9.01 7.66 -22.21
N LYS A 359 -10.27 7.83 -22.64
CA LYS A 359 -10.85 7.27 -23.86
C LYS A 359 -11.06 5.75 -23.87
N TYR A 360 -11.06 5.09 -22.73
CA TYR A 360 -11.46 3.69 -22.64
C TYR A 360 -12.99 3.55 -22.69
N GLN A 361 -13.47 2.57 -23.43
CA GLN A 361 -14.90 2.27 -23.53
C GLN A 361 -15.31 1.30 -22.42
N ILE A 362 -16.29 1.69 -21.62
CA ILE A 362 -16.94 0.86 -20.62
C ILE A 362 -18.34 0.52 -21.14
N VAL A 363 -18.68 -0.76 -21.14
CA VAL A 363 -20.01 -1.23 -21.53
C VAL A 363 -20.91 -1.43 -20.32
N ALA A 364 -22.22 -1.35 -20.50
CA ALA A 364 -23.15 -1.80 -19.46
C ALA A 364 -23.03 -3.32 -19.30
N GLY A 365 -22.86 -3.80 -18.08
CA GLY A 365 -22.56 -5.20 -17.77
C GLY A 365 -21.10 -5.40 -17.31
N GLU A 366 -20.60 -6.62 -17.51
CA GLU A 366 -19.23 -6.99 -17.11
C GLU A 366 -18.18 -6.40 -18.05
N ASN A 367 -17.10 -5.87 -17.43
CA ASN A 367 -15.93 -5.33 -18.12
C ASN A 367 -14.68 -5.95 -17.54
N THR A 368 -13.87 -6.62 -18.35
CA THR A 368 -12.54 -7.07 -17.95
C THR A 368 -11.53 -5.96 -18.23
N LEU A 369 -10.85 -5.50 -17.17
CA LEU A 369 -10.00 -4.33 -17.20
C LEU A 369 -8.56 -4.70 -16.81
N ASN A 370 -7.59 -4.16 -17.53
CA ASN A 370 -6.19 -4.12 -17.11
C ASN A 370 -5.94 -2.94 -16.13
N GLY A 371 -4.71 -2.76 -15.65
CA GLY A 371 -4.38 -1.74 -14.66
C GLY A 371 -4.76 -0.32 -15.09
N ALA A 372 -4.36 0.09 -16.28
CA ALA A 372 -4.67 1.43 -16.82
C ALA A 372 -6.18 1.66 -17.01
N GLN A 373 -6.91 0.65 -17.50
CA GLN A 373 -8.36 0.72 -17.67
C GLN A 373 -9.08 0.78 -16.31
N ALA A 374 -8.64 -0.01 -15.33
CA ALA A 374 -9.19 -0.03 -13.99
C ALA A 374 -8.96 1.29 -13.26
N LEU A 375 -7.77 1.88 -13.38
CA LEU A 375 -7.47 3.20 -12.85
C LEU A 375 -8.36 4.27 -13.49
N SER A 376 -8.50 4.25 -14.82
CA SER A 376 -9.36 5.19 -15.54
C SER A 376 -10.84 5.06 -15.15
N PHE A 377 -11.33 3.82 -14.95
CA PHE A 377 -12.67 3.54 -14.44
C PHE A 377 -12.88 4.08 -13.03
N ALA A 378 -11.94 3.84 -12.11
CA ALA A 378 -11.98 4.29 -10.72
C ALA A 378 -11.89 5.82 -10.56
N ARG A 379 -11.31 6.52 -11.56
CA ARG A 379 -11.14 7.98 -11.56
C ARG A 379 -12.24 8.73 -12.30
N GLU A 380 -13.11 8.02 -13.02
CA GLU A 380 -14.13 8.68 -13.83
C GLU A 380 -15.13 9.46 -12.97
N ARG A 381 -15.37 10.70 -13.35
CA ARG A 381 -16.27 11.62 -12.67
C ARG A 381 -17.13 12.43 -13.65
N LYS A 382 -16.51 12.90 -14.74
CA LYS A 382 -17.13 13.90 -15.64
C LYS A 382 -18.26 13.34 -16.50
N HIS A 383 -18.18 12.06 -16.86
CA HIS A 383 -19.16 11.39 -17.69
C HIS A 383 -20.20 10.59 -16.87
N LEU A 384 -20.17 10.76 -15.53
CA LEU A 384 -21.13 10.14 -14.62
C LEU A 384 -22.03 11.18 -14.00
N SER A 385 -23.31 10.88 -13.88
CA SER A 385 -24.34 11.82 -13.42
C SER A 385 -24.21 12.21 -11.95
N GLY A 386 -23.66 11.33 -11.11
CA GLY A 386 -23.42 11.53 -9.68
C GLY A 386 -22.05 12.13 -9.34
N GLY A 387 -21.20 12.41 -10.36
CA GLY A 387 -19.92 13.08 -10.16
C GLY A 387 -18.98 12.33 -9.20
N ASP A 388 -18.65 12.98 -8.07
CA ASP A 388 -17.73 12.44 -7.07
C ASP A 388 -18.30 11.21 -6.33
N ASN A 389 -19.60 11.17 -6.07
CA ASN A 389 -20.24 10.02 -5.44
C ASN A 389 -20.17 8.77 -6.34
N ASP A 390 -20.40 8.91 -7.66
CA ASP A 390 -20.27 7.80 -8.61
C ASP A 390 -18.81 7.35 -8.72
N ARG A 391 -17.84 8.25 -8.60
CA ARG A 391 -16.40 7.91 -8.51
C ARG A 391 -16.13 7.02 -7.30
N GLY A 392 -16.63 7.37 -6.13
CA GLY A 392 -16.49 6.55 -4.92
C GLY A 392 -17.09 5.16 -5.09
N LYS A 393 -18.27 5.04 -5.72
CA LYS A 393 -18.90 3.74 -6.04
C LYS A 393 -18.00 2.92 -6.99
N ASN A 394 -17.45 3.53 -8.03
CA ASN A 394 -16.54 2.84 -8.95
C ASN A 394 -15.25 2.38 -8.25
N GLN A 395 -14.69 3.17 -7.34
CA GLN A 395 -13.55 2.78 -6.51
C GLN A 395 -13.86 1.53 -5.69
N MET A 396 -15.01 1.49 -5.02
CA MET A 396 -15.43 0.31 -4.23
C MET A 396 -15.61 -0.93 -5.11
N LYS A 397 -16.23 -0.80 -6.31
CA LYS A 397 -16.37 -1.92 -7.27
C LYS A 397 -15.02 -2.48 -7.70
N VAL A 398 -14.04 -1.63 -7.93
CA VAL A 398 -12.69 -2.07 -8.28
C VAL A 398 -12.03 -2.79 -7.11
N ILE A 399 -12.13 -2.27 -5.89
CA ILE A 399 -11.59 -2.91 -4.68
C ILE A 399 -12.27 -4.27 -4.45
N GLN A 400 -13.60 -4.34 -4.59
CA GLN A 400 -14.34 -5.60 -4.51
C GLN A 400 -13.81 -6.61 -5.54
N ALA A 401 -13.65 -6.20 -6.79
CA ALA A 401 -13.13 -7.08 -7.86
C ALA A 401 -11.69 -7.54 -7.59
N VAL A 402 -10.85 -6.72 -6.96
CA VAL A 402 -9.51 -7.12 -6.50
C VAL A 402 -9.61 -8.16 -5.39
N ILE A 403 -10.44 -7.94 -4.38
CA ILE A 403 -10.64 -8.90 -3.28
C ILE A 403 -11.15 -10.22 -3.83
N ASP A 404 -12.19 -10.21 -4.67
CA ASP A 404 -12.75 -11.40 -5.32
C ASP A 404 -11.69 -12.16 -6.11
N LYS A 405 -10.86 -11.44 -6.88
CA LYS A 405 -9.77 -12.04 -7.68
C LYS A 405 -8.71 -12.67 -6.79
N MET A 406 -8.35 -12.01 -5.69
CA MET A 406 -7.32 -12.48 -4.78
C MET A 406 -7.80 -13.65 -3.90
N THR A 407 -9.08 -13.65 -3.52
CA THR A 407 -9.67 -14.72 -2.69
C THR A 407 -10.14 -15.92 -3.50
N SER A 408 -10.39 -15.75 -4.82
CA SER A 408 -10.78 -16.82 -5.73
C SER A 408 -9.55 -17.56 -6.29
N GLY A 409 -9.42 -18.85 -5.98
CA GLY A 409 -8.41 -19.71 -6.59
C GLY A 409 -7.00 -19.57 -6.00
N THR A 410 -5.98 -19.81 -6.83
CA THR A 410 -4.57 -19.89 -6.41
C THR A 410 -3.75 -18.64 -6.75
N THR A 411 -4.39 -17.56 -7.19
CA THR A 411 -3.72 -16.33 -7.65
C THR A 411 -2.75 -15.76 -6.61
N LEU A 412 -3.15 -15.74 -5.34
CA LEU A 412 -2.29 -15.34 -4.22
C LEU A 412 -1.04 -16.20 -4.08
N LEU A 413 -1.14 -17.51 -4.31
CA LEU A 413 0.01 -18.42 -4.16
C LEU A 413 0.95 -18.36 -5.36
N THR A 414 0.40 -18.23 -6.57
CA THR A 414 1.19 -18.34 -7.81
C THR A 414 1.90 -17.04 -8.16
N ASN A 415 1.31 -15.89 -7.82
CA ASN A 415 1.80 -14.58 -8.26
C ASN A 415 2.28 -13.69 -7.10
N TYR A 416 2.31 -14.21 -5.86
CA TYR A 416 2.62 -13.41 -4.67
C TYR A 416 3.97 -12.69 -4.76
N SER A 417 5.03 -13.41 -5.14
CA SER A 417 6.38 -12.83 -5.27
C SER A 417 6.42 -11.72 -6.31
N ASP A 418 5.80 -11.96 -7.47
CA ASP A 418 5.76 -10.97 -8.56
C ASP A 418 4.91 -9.76 -8.19
N ILE A 419 3.79 -9.97 -7.48
CA ILE A 419 2.95 -8.89 -6.96
C ILE A 419 3.75 -8.04 -5.98
N MET A 420 4.38 -8.64 -4.98
CA MET A 420 5.14 -7.90 -3.97
C MET A 420 6.33 -7.16 -4.58
N ALA A 421 7.12 -7.81 -5.43
CA ALA A 421 8.25 -7.19 -6.11
C ALA A 421 7.83 -6.00 -6.99
N SER A 422 6.68 -6.10 -7.64
CA SER A 422 6.16 -5.04 -8.50
C SER A 422 5.62 -3.82 -7.75
N LEU A 423 5.31 -3.98 -6.46
CA LEU A 423 4.75 -2.93 -5.60
C LEU A 423 5.78 -2.20 -4.74
N GLU A 424 7.05 -2.60 -4.79
CA GLU A 424 8.10 -1.99 -3.98
C GLU A 424 8.16 -0.46 -4.16
N GLY A 425 8.08 0.26 -3.03
CA GLY A 425 8.05 1.73 -3.00
C GLY A 425 6.71 2.37 -3.40
N MET A 426 5.79 1.66 -4.05
CA MET A 426 4.50 2.17 -4.55
C MET A 426 3.30 1.76 -3.69
N PHE A 427 3.53 0.83 -2.77
CA PHE A 427 2.56 0.35 -1.79
C PHE A 427 3.20 0.30 -0.41
N ALA A 428 2.42 0.59 0.62
CA ALA A 428 2.83 0.48 2.01
C ALA A 428 1.66 0.02 2.88
N THR A 429 1.97 -0.76 3.92
CA THR A 429 0.97 -1.19 4.91
C THR A 429 1.57 -1.26 6.31
N SER A 430 0.75 -0.99 7.32
CA SER A 430 1.09 -1.21 8.73
C SER A 430 0.77 -2.63 9.20
N MET A 431 0.04 -3.45 8.39
CA MET A 431 -0.30 -4.81 8.78
C MET A 431 0.96 -5.68 8.79
N PRO A 432 1.31 -6.31 9.93
CA PRO A 432 2.48 -7.17 10.03
C PRO A 432 2.38 -8.38 9.07
N MET A 433 3.52 -8.82 8.56
CA MET A 433 3.57 -9.98 7.66
C MET A 433 3.00 -11.26 8.29
N THR A 434 3.15 -11.41 9.60
CA THR A 434 2.57 -12.56 10.33
C THR A 434 1.06 -12.62 10.24
N GLU A 435 0.39 -11.46 10.23
CA GLU A 435 -1.07 -11.34 10.11
C GLU A 435 -1.53 -11.51 8.66
N ILE A 436 -0.81 -10.92 7.69
CA ILE A 436 -1.06 -11.17 6.26
C ILE A 436 -0.96 -12.67 5.96
N SER A 437 0.09 -13.34 6.46
CA SER A 437 0.28 -14.78 6.30
C SER A 437 -0.84 -15.60 6.96
N ALA A 438 -1.32 -15.17 8.13
CA ALA A 438 -2.42 -15.83 8.82
C ALA A 438 -3.73 -15.74 8.02
N LEU A 439 -4.06 -14.55 7.47
CA LEU A 439 -5.23 -14.36 6.61
C LEU A 439 -5.13 -15.17 5.31
N MET A 440 -3.97 -15.20 4.67
CA MET A 440 -3.72 -16.03 3.49
C MET A 440 -3.91 -17.51 3.81
N LYS A 441 -3.34 -17.98 4.93
CA LYS A 441 -3.44 -19.35 5.39
C LYS A 441 -4.89 -19.73 5.68
N MET A 442 -5.66 -18.84 6.30
CA MET A 442 -7.09 -19.01 6.55
C MET A 442 -7.85 -19.17 5.24
N GLN A 443 -7.67 -18.23 4.29
CA GLN A 443 -8.36 -18.27 2.99
C GLN A 443 -8.05 -19.53 2.20
N LEU A 444 -6.79 -19.98 2.20
CA LEU A 444 -6.37 -21.21 1.53
C LEU A 444 -6.85 -22.48 2.22
N ALA A 445 -7.19 -22.41 3.51
CA ALA A 445 -7.66 -23.57 4.26
C ALA A 445 -9.11 -23.95 3.94
N ASP A 446 -9.98 -22.97 3.78
CA ASP A 446 -11.42 -23.18 3.55
C ASP A 446 -11.90 -22.71 2.18
N MET A 447 -11.12 -21.86 1.45
CA MET A 447 -11.51 -21.26 0.17
C MET A 447 -12.89 -20.61 0.23
N ALA A 448 -13.20 -20.00 1.39
CA ALA A 448 -14.49 -19.40 1.63
C ALA A 448 -14.76 -18.24 0.69
N GLN A 449 -16.03 -18.06 0.32
CA GLN A 449 -16.51 -16.86 -0.35
C GLN A 449 -16.83 -15.80 0.71
N TRP A 450 -16.47 -14.55 0.42
CA TRP A 450 -16.74 -13.42 1.28
C TRP A 450 -18.01 -12.69 0.84
N ASN A 451 -18.82 -12.32 1.80
CA ASN A 451 -19.91 -11.37 1.57
C ASN A 451 -19.34 -9.95 1.62
N ILE A 452 -19.31 -9.25 0.48
CA ILE A 452 -18.72 -7.91 0.36
C ILE A 452 -19.84 -6.91 0.08
N GLU A 453 -20.08 -6.05 1.05
CA GLU A 453 -21.04 -4.96 0.92
C GLU A 453 -20.33 -3.62 0.82
N SER A 454 -20.96 -2.65 0.17
CA SER A 454 -20.37 -1.33 -0.02
C SER A 454 -21.32 -0.22 0.31
N PHE A 455 -20.84 0.78 1.05
CA PHE A 455 -21.60 1.97 1.38
C PHE A 455 -20.76 3.23 1.15
N ALA A 456 -21.33 4.23 0.47
CA ALA A 456 -20.72 5.54 0.29
C ALA A 456 -21.50 6.58 1.06
N VAL A 457 -20.88 7.22 2.04
CA VAL A 457 -21.51 8.36 2.71
C VAL A 457 -21.58 9.56 1.77
N THR A 458 -22.62 10.35 1.90
CA THR A 458 -22.87 11.57 1.12
C THR A 458 -22.72 12.82 1.97
N GLY A 459 -22.78 14.00 1.34
CA GLY A 459 -22.69 15.26 2.05
C GLY A 459 -23.25 16.44 1.25
N TYR A 460 -23.15 17.61 1.85
CA TYR A 460 -23.68 18.86 1.30
C TYR A 460 -22.55 19.77 0.85
N ASN A 461 -22.62 20.26 -0.38
CA ASN A 461 -21.64 21.17 -0.95
C ASN A 461 -21.61 22.50 -0.19
N GLY A 462 -20.40 23.01 0.06
CA GLY A 462 -20.21 24.28 0.71
C GLY A 462 -18.84 24.90 0.45
N SER A 463 -18.55 25.98 1.16
CA SER A 463 -17.25 26.63 1.14
C SER A 463 -16.92 27.17 2.52
N ASP A 464 -15.75 26.79 3.05
CA ASP A 464 -15.35 27.20 4.40
C ASP A 464 -13.82 27.32 4.51
N TYR A 465 -13.37 27.90 5.65
CA TYR A 465 -11.96 27.98 5.99
C TYR A 465 -11.44 26.63 6.47
N THR A 466 -10.31 26.21 5.96
CA THR A 466 -9.70 24.95 6.32
C THR A 466 -8.45 25.15 7.16
N TYR A 467 -8.08 24.15 7.95
CA TYR A 467 -6.87 24.17 8.76
C TYR A 467 -5.61 24.37 7.92
N SER A 468 -5.53 23.69 6.76
CA SER A 468 -4.40 23.75 5.84
C SER A 468 -4.35 25.00 4.96
N ALA A 469 -5.47 25.74 4.80
CA ALA A 469 -5.53 26.99 4.04
C ALA A 469 -6.23 28.09 4.83
N PRO A 470 -5.63 28.56 5.94
CA PRO A 470 -6.20 29.64 6.73
C PRO A 470 -6.28 30.92 5.89
N GLY A 471 -7.34 31.71 6.10
CA GLY A 471 -7.55 32.99 5.39
C GLY A 471 -8.26 32.90 4.04
N THR A 472 -8.41 31.70 3.46
CA THR A 472 -9.11 31.50 2.19
C THR A 472 -10.19 30.42 2.33
N LYS A 473 -11.37 30.66 1.77
CA LYS A 473 -12.42 29.66 1.73
C LYS A 473 -12.20 28.71 0.56
N LEU A 474 -12.14 27.43 0.86
CA LEU A 474 -12.09 26.37 -0.14
C LEU A 474 -13.44 25.67 -0.26
N TYR A 475 -13.68 25.02 -1.40
CA TYR A 475 -14.78 24.08 -1.51
C TYR A 475 -14.64 22.98 -0.46
N VAL A 476 -15.73 22.65 0.23
CA VAL A 476 -15.81 21.57 1.22
C VAL A 476 -17.13 20.82 1.06
N MET A 477 -17.16 19.59 1.55
CA MET A 477 -18.40 18.81 1.66
C MET A 477 -18.73 18.62 3.14
N TYR A 478 -19.82 19.21 3.60
CA TYR A 478 -20.31 19.00 4.96
C TYR A 478 -20.89 17.58 5.08
N PRO A 479 -20.51 16.81 6.11
CA PRO A 479 -21.03 15.47 6.33
C PRO A 479 -22.56 15.40 6.37
N ASN A 480 -23.12 14.34 5.80
CA ASN A 480 -24.50 13.95 6.07
C ASN A 480 -24.51 13.06 7.32
N ASP A 481 -24.95 13.62 8.44
CA ASP A 481 -24.92 12.94 9.74
C ASP A 481 -25.78 11.65 9.75
N GLU A 482 -26.84 11.57 8.93
CA GLU A 482 -27.66 10.36 8.79
C GLU A 482 -26.83 9.22 8.13
N ASP A 483 -26.08 9.53 7.09
CA ASP A 483 -25.22 8.54 6.44
C ASP A 483 -24.06 8.11 7.34
N VAL A 484 -23.49 9.04 8.11
CA VAL A 484 -22.45 8.71 9.10
C VAL A 484 -23.01 7.79 10.17
N ALA A 485 -24.22 8.07 10.70
CA ALA A 485 -24.87 7.20 11.69
C ALA A 485 -25.21 5.82 11.13
N LYS A 486 -25.62 5.73 9.85
CA LYS A 486 -25.83 4.45 9.17
C LYS A 486 -24.54 3.67 9.03
N ALA A 487 -23.43 4.32 8.63
CA ALA A 487 -22.13 3.69 8.52
C ALA A 487 -21.67 3.14 9.88
N GLN A 488 -21.84 3.89 10.96
CA GLN A 488 -21.56 3.43 12.33
C GLN A 488 -22.39 2.18 12.68
N ALA A 489 -23.70 2.19 12.41
CA ALA A 489 -24.57 1.05 12.67
C ALA A 489 -24.17 -0.20 11.85
N MET A 490 -23.69 -0.04 10.62
CA MET A 490 -23.17 -1.13 9.80
C MET A 490 -21.88 -1.70 10.39
N ILE A 491 -20.96 -0.86 10.86
CA ILE A 491 -19.74 -1.26 11.54
C ILE A 491 -20.10 -2.06 12.82
N ASP A 492 -20.98 -1.55 13.65
CA ASP A 492 -21.46 -2.19 14.88
C ASP A 492 -22.07 -3.57 14.59
N THR A 493 -22.83 -3.70 13.48
CA THR A 493 -23.40 -4.97 13.04
C THR A 493 -22.33 -6.01 12.78
N ILE A 494 -21.24 -5.64 12.06
CA ILE A 494 -20.09 -6.54 11.80
C ILE A 494 -19.37 -6.89 13.10
N TRP A 495 -19.22 -5.95 14.02
CA TRP A 495 -18.59 -6.15 15.34
C TRP A 495 -19.37 -7.13 16.22
N ALA A 496 -20.69 -7.15 16.06
CA ALA A 496 -21.61 -8.05 16.78
C ALA A 496 -21.86 -9.39 16.04
N ASP A 497 -21.01 -9.76 15.09
CA ASP A 497 -21.14 -10.96 14.23
C ASP A 497 -22.45 -11.02 13.42
N GLY A 498 -23.11 -9.87 13.27
CA GLY A 498 -24.31 -9.74 12.46
C GLY A 498 -24.00 -9.77 10.97
N VAL A 499 -25.03 -10.05 10.15
CA VAL A 499 -24.91 -10.06 8.69
C VAL A 499 -25.47 -8.78 8.10
N ILE A 500 -24.65 -8.09 7.29
CA ILE A 500 -25.12 -6.98 6.46
C ILE A 500 -25.77 -7.58 5.20
N THR A 501 -27.00 -7.17 4.91
CA THR A 501 -27.74 -7.58 3.71
C THR A 501 -28.22 -6.35 2.97
N ASP A 502 -28.64 -6.49 1.70
CA ASP A 502 -29.26 -5.43 0.91
C ASP A 502 -30.43 -4.71 1.64
N GLU A 503 -31.11 -5.39 2.55
CA GLU A 503 -32.19 -4.82 3.37
C GLU A 503 -31.65 -3.94 4.51
N THR A 504 -30.44 -4.20 4.99
CA THR A 504 -29.75 -3.41 6.03
C THR A 504 -28.92 -2.29 5.44
N VAL A 505 -28.55 -2.38 4.16
CA VAL A 505 -27.90 -1.30 3.38
C VAL A 505 -28.97 -0.50 2.68
N PRO A 506 -29.28 0.72 3.12
CA PRO A 506 -30.27 1.56 2.42
C PRO A 506 -29.79 1.83 1.00
N ALA A 507 -30.66 1.64 0.02
CA ALA A 507 -30.38 2.02 -1.36
C ALA A 507 -29.96 3.51 -1.41
N ASN A 508 -28.77 3.76 -1.91
CA ASN A 508 -28.24 5.10 -2.19
C ASN A 508 -28.81 5.66 -3.48
#